data_d7321a803f9b13bc3c85657c07a15eb2
#
_entry.id   d7321a803f9b13bc3c85657c07a15eb2
#
_cell.length_a   1.000
_cell.length_b   1.000
_cell.length_c   1.000
_cell.angle_alpha   90.00
_cell.angle_beta   90.00
_cell.angle_gamma   90.00
#
_symmetry.space_group_name_H-M   'P 1'
#
loop_
_entity.id
_entity.type
_entity.pdbx_description
1 polymer ?
#
loop_
_entity_poly.entity_id
_entity_poly.type
_entity_poly.pdbx_seq_one_letter_code
_entity_poly.pdbx_strand_id
1 'polypeptide(L)'
;ALPFGGEPTIKDYGRLLADVATLLFLATGGVLLRFHETSDVPANLAFQALGFYALARMMDKPKMGATILVLALVGAFLTRALPGVVPLLLTLPIAFFKRSVLWSARYYAIGSVLIAAVLIACWWIPTIELHPEWMKAWLHWNRLSFGLPEYEHAVRPLRDLPWFLWPIWPLALLALWQWRRWTTAPHIWVPFAFVLGALLTLFISPQSGEAEYVLLICPLAVLAAFAIPTMRRGVINTLDWFALMCFSVTAACVWIGWFALHFGMPKQISLNIARLTVGYEPTIAWWSVALAFVCTLCWIALIVWRVKANPNALWRGSLLAAGGLTISWILLVLLWMPAIDYVRSYRPMSAEIRNTLEGLSTTPGELACLRAQGLALGPRASLFVFDHIELVYDSVCPFVLQQTTKKKLENGEAGFSDHAEVLWQGSRGADRFDRYRILRLPNR
;
A
#
# COMPACT_ATOMS: atom_id res chain seq x y z
N ALA A 1 37.76 2.31 -5.75
CA ALA A 1 38.00 1.50 -6.95
C ALA A 1 36.90 0.45 -7.05
N LEU A 2 36.25 0.33 -8.18
CA LEU A 2 35.35 -0.78 -8.48
C LEU A 2 36.15 -2.09 -8.57
N PRO A 3 35.55 -3.28 -8.24
CA PRO A 3 36.23 -4.55 -8.22
C PRO A 3 36.86 -5.01 -9.56
N PHE A 4 36.71 -4.24 -10.64
CA PHE A 4 37.09 -4.63 -12.01
C PHE A 4 38.09 -3.70 -12.71
N GLY A 5 38.81 -2.85 -11.95
CA GLY A 5 39.84 -2.00 -12.52
C GLY A 5 39.32 -1.00 -13.53
N GLY A 6 39.01 0.15 -13.12
CA GLY A 6 38.51 1.31 -13.84
C GLY A 6 37.72 2.15 -12.88
N GLU A 7 37.99 3.44 -12.79
CA GLU A 7 37.14 4.36 -12.05
C GLU A 7 35.93 4.70 -12.94
N PRO A 8 34.67 4.32 -12.53
CA PRO A 8 33.50 4.76 -13.28
C PRO A 8 33.41 6.28 -13.21
N THR A 9 32.87 6.88 -14.23
CA THR A 9 32.53 8.30 -14.16
C THR A 9 31.53 8.51 -13.01
N ILE A 10 31.56 9.69 -12.36
CA ILE A 10 30.62 10.05 -11.29
C ILE A 10 29.17 9.81 -11.75
N LYS A 11 28.90 10.08 -13.03
CA LYS A 11 27.58 9.91 -13.64
C LYS A 11 27.16 8.46 -13.74
N ASP A 12 28.05 7.56 -14.14
CA ASP A 12 27.76 6.12 -14.27
C ASP A 12 27.61 5.46 -12.90
N TYR A 13 28.38 5.88 -11.91
CA TYR A 13 28.21 5.43 -10.54
C TYR A 13 26.87 5.88 -9.95
N GLY A 14 26.46 7.13 -10.21
CA GLY A 14 25.15 7.64 -9.80
C GLY A 14 23.98 6.87 -10.45
N ARG A 15 24.09 6.53 -11.74
CA ARG A 15 23.10 5.71 -12.44
C ARG A 15 23.02 4.31 -11.85
N LEU A 16 24.16 3.67 -11.61
CA LEU A 16 24.21 2.35 -10.97
C LEU A 16 23.49 2.34 -9.63
N LEU A 17 23.74 3.34 -8.77
CA LEU A 17 23.04 3.46 -7.49
C LEU A 17 21.55 3.70 -7.65
N ALA A 18 21.13 4.49 -8.64
CA ALA A 18 19.72 4.71 -8.95
C ALA A 18 19.02 3.40 -9.38
N ASP A 19 19.68 2.61 -10.24
CA ASP A 19 19.18 1.29 -10.67
C ASP A 19 19.04 0.35 -9.48
N VAL A 20 20.05 0.30 -8.61
CA VAL A 20 20.02 -0.51 -7.38
C VAL A 20 18.90 -0.05 -6.44
N ALA A 21 18.72 1.27 -6.25
CA ALA A 21 17.65 1.80 -5.42
C ALA A 21 16.26 1.41 -5.97
N THR A 22 16.07 1.49 -7.29
CA THR A 22 14.84 1.08 -7.97
C THR A 22 14.58 -0.42 -7.81
N LEU A 23 15.60 -1.26 -7.98
CA LEU A 23 15.46 -2.70 -7.77
C LEU A 23 15.13 -3.04 -6.31
N LEU A 24 15.77 -2.36 -5.35
CA LEU A 24 15.47 -2.55 -3.91
C LEU A 24 14.05 -2.07 -3.56
N PHE A 25 13.60 -0.96 -4.16
CA PHE A 25 12.21 -0.52 -4.04
C PHE A 25 11.25 -1.61 -4.52
N LEU A 26 11.46 -2.17 -5.72
CA LEU A 26 10.64 -3.26 -6.27
C LEU A 26 10.76 -4.56 -5.47
N ALA A 27 11.90 -4.82 -4.83
CA ALA A 27 12.12 -5.98 -3.98
C ALA A 27 11.43 -5.87 -2.61
N THR A 28 10.82 -4.72 -2.28
CA THR A 28 10.21 -4.50 -0.97
C THR A 28 8.79 -5.06 -0.92
N GLY A 29 8.51 -5.95 0.04
CA GLY A 29 7.20 -6.60 0.18
C GLY A 29 6.03 -5.63 0.31
N GLY A 30 6.22 -4.50 0.99
CA GLY A 30 5.21 -3.46 1.17
C GLY A 30 4.73 -2.81 -0.14
N VAL A 31 5.56 -2.77 -1.18
CA VAL A 31 5.15 -2.29 -2.52
C VAL A 31 4.06 -3.19 -3.08
N LEU A 32 4.27 -4.50 -3.06
CA LEU A 32 3.29 -5.45 -3.60
C LEU A 32 1.98 -5.45 -2.82
N LEU A 33 2.03 -5.29 -1.50
CA LEU A 33 0.84 -5.31 -0.65
C LEU A 33 -0.11 -4.14 -0.93
N ARG A 34 0.38 -2.99 -1.43
CA ARG A 34 -0.42 -1.78 -1.57
C ARG A 34 -0.61 -1.27 -2.99
N PHE A 35 0.24 -1.67 -3.93
CA PHE A 35 0.20 -1.12 -5.29
C PHE A 35 -0.76 -1.84 -6.24
N HIS A 36 -1.31 -2.98 -5.83
CA HIS A 36 -2.36 -3.68 -6.58
C HIS A 36 -3.77 -3.21 -6.22
N GLU A 37 -3.92 -2.42 -5.14
CA GLU A 37 -5.21 -1.91 -4.72
C GLU A 37 -5.54 -0.58 -5.41
N THR A 38 -6.80 -0.38 -5.77
CA THR A 38 -7.30 0.92 -6.22
C THR A 38 -7.46 1.82 -5.01
N SER A 39 -6.43 2.59 -4.70
CA SER A 39 -6.38 3.48 -3.54
C SER A 39 -5.57 4.75 -3.82
N ASP A 40 -5.60 5.70 -2.91
CA ASP A 40 -4.82 6.94 -2.93
C ASP A 40 -3.32 6.71 -2.66
N VAL A 41 -2.95 5.54 -2.10
CA VAL A 41 -1.59 5.27 -1.62
C VAL A 41 -0.52 5.31 -2.72
N PRO A 42 -0.68 4.66 -3.89
CA PRO A 42 0.33 4.73 -4.95
C PRO A 42 0.55 6.15 -5.47
N ALA A 43 -0.52 6.92 -5.65
CA ALA A 43 -0.43 8.30 -6.12
C ALA A 43 0.24 9.19 -5.06
N ASN A 44 -0.12 9.05 -3.79
CA ASN A 44 0.54 9.78 -2.71
C ASN A 44 2.04 9.47 -2.64
N LEU A 45 2.44 8.19 -2.74
CA LEU A 45 3.85 7.83 -2.76
C LEU A 45 4.60 8.45 -3.96
N ALA A 46 3.97 8.53 -5.12
CA ALA A 46 4.58 9.20 -6.29
C ALA A 46 4.88 10.68 -6.00
N PHE A 47 3.96 11.40 -5.32
CA PHE A 47 4.19 12.78 -4.91
C PHE A 47 5.21 12.91 -3.78
N GLN A 48 5.29 11.95 -2.85
CA GLN A 48 6.37 11.90 -1.85
C GLN A 48 7.74 11.69 -2.52
N ALA A 49 7.84 10.78 -3.48
CA ALA A 49 9.05 10.56 -4.27
C ALA A 49 9.43 11.80 -5.11
N LEU A 50 8.42 12.50 -5.65
CA LEU A 50 8.62 13.76 -6.35
C LEU A 50 9.17 14.85 -5.41
N GLY A 51 8.66 14.93 -4.18
CA GLY A 51 9.19 15.81 -3.11
C GLY A 51 10.64 15.48 -2.76
N PHE A 52 10.96 14.19 -2.66
CA PHE A 52 12.34 13.72 -2.46
C PHE A 52 13.26 14.17 -3.61
N TYR A 53 12.83 13.96 -4.86
CA TYR A 53 13.55 14.43 -6.04
C TYR A 53 13.69 15.96 -6.09
N ALA A 54 12.65 16.69 -5.65
CA ALA A 54 12.69 18.16 -5.57
C ALA A 54 13.82 18.65 -4.69
N LEU A 55 14.01 18.08 -3.49
CA LEU A 55 15.11 18.45 -2.58
C LEU A 55 16.47 18.08 -3.18
N ALA A 56 16.60 16.93 -3.83
CA ALA A 56 17.81 16.57 -4.54
C ALA A 56 18.15 17.58 -5.66
N ARG A 57 17.13 18.03 -6.42
CA ARG A 57 17.32 19.03 -7.48
C ARG A 57 17.57 20.44 -6.95
N MET A 58 17.11 20.79 -5.76
CA MET A 58 17.39 22.09 -5.14
C MET A 58 18.87 22.31 -4.90
N MET A 59 19.67 21.27 -4.72
CA MET A 59 21.12 21.38 -4.52
C MET A 59 21.83 21.95 -5.75
N ASP A 60 21.38 21.57 -6.95
CA ASP A 60 22.01 21.98 -8.21
C ASP A 60 21.25 23.12 -8.90
N LYS A 61 19.91 23.05 -8.91
CA LYS A 61 19.00 23.97 -9.60
C LYS A 61 17.85 24.39 -8.65
N PRO A 62 18.08 25.35 -7.75
CA PRO A 62 17.11 25.70 -6.70
C PRO A 62 15.72 26.08 -7.23
N LYS A 63 15.64 26.85 -8.32
CA LYS A 63 14.36 27.26 -8.93
C LYS A 63 13.56 26.03 -9.44
N MET A 64 14.23 25.13 -10.16
CA MET A 64 13.59 23.92 -10.69
C MET A 64 13.14 23.00 -9.53
N GLY A 65 13.99 22.81 -8.52
CA GLY A 65 13.63 22.06 -7.32
C GLY A 65 12.43 22.65 -6.60
N ALA A 66 12.34 23.98 -6.50
CA ALA A 66 11.20 24.67 -5.93
C ALA A 66 9.90 24.41 -6.68
N THR A 67 9.90 24.52 -8.01
CA THR A 67 8.71 24.20 -8.83
C THR A 67 8.25 22.77 -8.65
N ILE A 68 9.19 21.82 -8.63
CA ILE A 68 8.88 20.41 -8.41
C ILE A 68 8.30 20.19 -7.00
N LEU A 69 8.83 20.90 -5.99
CA LEU A 69 8.31 20.83 -4.61
C LEU A 69 6.87 21.35 -4.50
N VAL A 70 6.53 22.44 -5.21
CA VAL A 70 5.14 22.92 -5.30
C VAL A 70 4.22 21.84 -5.85
N LEU A 71 4.60 21.20 -6.97
CA LEU A 71 3.82 20.12 -7.56
C LEU A 71 3.67 18.93 -6.60
N ALA A 72 4.73 18.58 -5.88
CA ALA A 72 4.71 17.49 -4.90
C ALA A 72 3.76 17.79 -3.73
N LEU A 73 3.82 19.00 -3.17
CA LEU A 73 2.95 19.42 -2.06
C LEU A 73 1.48 19.48 -2.46
N VAL A 74 1.18 20.13 -3.59
CA VAL A 74 -0.19 20.24 -4.09
C VAL A 74 -0.73 18.86 -4.48
N GLY A 75 0.05 18.05 -5.19
CA GLY A 75 -0.35 16.71 -5.58
C GLY A 75 -0.59 15.78 -4.37
N ALA A 76 0.30 15.81 -3.37
CA ALA A 76 0.12 15.04 -2.15
C ALA A 76 -1.15 15.47 -1.38
N PHE A 77 -1.44 16.77 -1.32
CA PHE A 77 -2.67 17.28 -0.70
C PHE A 77 -3.92 16.86 -1.48
N LEU A 78 -3.95 17.02 -2.78
CA LEU A 78 -5.11 16.65 -3.61
C LEU A 78 -5.37 15.14 -3.63
N THR A 79 -4.34 14.33 -3.40
CA THR A 79 -4.43 12.87 -3.37
C THR A 79 -4.97 12.36 -2.03
N ARG A 80 -4.43 12.87 -0.90
CA ARG A 80 -4.71 12.33 0.43
C ARG A 80 -4.90 13.41 1.50
N ALA A 81 -5.25 14.62 1.11
CA ALA A 81 -5.48 15.75 2.00
C ALA A 81 -4.29 16.04 2.95
N LEU A 82 -4.57 16.39 4.22
CA LEU A 82 -3.52 16.67 5.20
C LEU A 82 -2.60 15.46 5.47
N PRO A 83 -3.09 14.22 5.63
CA PRO A 83 -2.22 13.04 5.74
C PRO A 83 -1.23 12.87 4.57
N GLY A 84 -1.58 13.34 3.39
CA GLY A 84 -0.68 13.30 2.23
C GLY A 84 0.44 14.32 2.29
N VAL A 85 0.16 15.56 2.71
CA VAL A 85 1.15 16.66 2.67
C VAL A 85 2.00 16.76 3.93
N VAL A 86 1.47 16.35 5.09
CA VAL A 86 2.16 16.46 6.39
C VAL A 86 3.53 15.78 6.41
N PRO A 87 3.73 14.57 5.83
CA PRO A 87 5.05 13.95 5.80
C PRO A 87 6.10 14.83 5.11
N LEU A 88 5.76 15.49 4.00
CA LEU A 88 6.64 16.42 3.33
C LEU A 88 6.94 17.65 4.20
N LEU A 89 5.90 18.24 4.82
CA LEU A 89 6.05 19.40 5.68
C LEU A 89 6.91 19.11 6.90
N LEU A 90 6.80 17.93 7.51
CA LEU A 90 7.65 17.51 8.62
C LEU A 90 9.09 17.24 8.18
N THR A 91 9.30 16.79 6.95
CA THR A 91 10.62 16.53 6.39
C THR A 91 11.40 17.84 6.14
N LEU A 92 10.74 18.92 5.70
CA LEU A 92 11.41 20.16 5.30
C LEU A 92 12.30 20.76 6.42
N PRO A 93 11.83 21.02 7.66
CA PRO A 93 12.67 21.59 8.70
C PRO A 93 13.87 20.70 9.05
N ILE A 94 13.71 19.37 8.95
CA ILE A 94 14.78 18.41 9.19
C ILE A 94 15.81 18.49 8.05
N ALA A 95 15.35 18.46 6.79
CA ALA A 95 16.22 18.51 5.62
C ALA A 95 17.02 19.82 5.53
N PHE A 96 16.38 20.94 5.86
CA PHE A 96 17.00 22.28 5.84
C PHE A 96 17.69 22.67 7.16
N PHE A 97 18.19 21.70 7.89
CA PHE A 97 18.99 21.94 9.10
C PHE A 97 20.21 22.80 8.80
N LYS A 98 20.58 23.69 9.75
CA LYS A 98 21.60 24.76 9.57
C LYS A 98 22.96 24.25 9.03
N ARG A 99 23.34 23.01 9.29
CA ARG A 99 24.58 22.40 8.77
C ARG A 99 24.38 21.64 7.44
N SER A 100 23.17 21.55 6.94
CA SER A 100 22.86 20.88 5.67
C SER A 100 23.29 21.76 4.49
N VAL A 101 23.70 21.12 3.40
CA VAL A 101 23.96 21.78 2.10
C VAL A 101 22.69 22.50 1.58
N LEU A 102 21.51 21.99 1.91
CA LEU A 102 20.22 22.59 1.53
C LEU A 102 19.93 23.92 2.23
N TRP A 103 20.63 24.28 3.30
CA TRP A 103 20.37 25.52 4.05
C TRP A 103 20.39 26.78 3.18
N SER A 104 21.26 26.84 2.18
CA SER A 104 21.33 27.95 1.23
C SER A 104 20.06 28.11 0.38
N ALA A 105 19.34 27.02 0.13
CA ALA A 105 18.11 26.99 -0.68
C ALA A 105 16.82 27.12 0.16
N ARG A 106 16.89 27.36 1.48
CA ARG A 106 15.72 27.40 2.37
C ARG A 106 14.63 28.38 1.94
N TYR A 107 14.99 29.52 1.38
CA TYR A 107 14.00 30.51 0.90
C TYR A 107 13.20 29.99 -0.29
N TYR A 108 13.79 29.17 -1.15
CA TYR A 108 13.07 28.50 -2.23
C TYR A 108 12.08 27.47 -1.69
N ALA A 109 12.43 26.72 -0.63
CA ALA A 109 11.52 25.80 0.01
C ALA A 109 10.34 26.53 0.69
N ILE A 110 10.62 27.63 1.41
CA ILE A 110 9.57 28.47 2.04
C ILE A 110 8.64 29.02 0.95
N GLY A 111 9.19 29.59 -0.13
CA GLY A 111 8.41 30.09 -1.26
C GLY A 111 7.55 28.98 -1.89
N SER A 112 8.08 27.74 -2.01
CA SER A 112 7.31 26.60 -2.52
C SER A 112 6.12 26.26 -1.63
N VAL A 113 6.30 26.28 -0.30
CA VAL A 113 5.21 26.02 0.65
C VAL A 113 4.13 27.09 0.54
N LEU A 114 4.52 28.37 0.46
CA LEU A 114 3.57 29.49 0.31
C LEU A 114 2.78 29.39 -1.01
N ILE A 115 3.46 29.12 -2.13
CA ILE A 115 2.79 28.95 -3.42
C ILE A 115 1.84 27.74 -3.39
N ALA A 116 2.29 26.62 -2.83
CA ALA A 116 1.45 25.44 -2.67
C ALA A 116 0.20 25.74 -1.82
N ALA A 117 0.35 26.48 -0.71
CA ALA A 117 -0.76 26.89 0.13
C ALA A 117 -1.78 27.76 -0.62
N VAL A 118 -1.32 28.69 -1.47
CA VAL A 118 -2.21 29.49 -2.33
C VAL A 118 -2.96 28.61 -3.34
N LEU A 119 -2.27 27.70 -4.02
CA LEU A 119 -2.91 26.81 -4.99
C LEU A 119 -3.93 25.88 -4.32
N ILE A 120 -3.62 25.38 -3.12
CA ILE A 120 -4.56 24.57 -2.32
C ILE A 120 -5.76 25.42 -1.92
N ALA A 121 -5.57 26.67 -1.51
CA ALA A 121 -6.65 27.58 -1.16
C ALA A 121 -7.56 27.88 -2.36
N CYS A 122 -7.01 28.02 -3.57
CA CYS A 122 -7.77 28.19 -4.81
C CYS A 122 -8.71 27.00 -5.11
N TRP A 123 -8.36 25.80 -4.68
CA TRP A 123 -9.24 24.64 -4.75
C TRP A 123 -10.22 24.59 -3.57
N TRP A 124 -9.74 24.86 -2.37
CA TRP A 124 -10.50 24.70 -1.12
C TRP A 124 -11.65 25.70 -1.00
N ILE A 125 -11.40 26.98 -1.28
CA ILE A 125 -12.40 28.05 -1.10
C ILE A 125 -13.65 27.79 -1.95
N PRO A 126 -13.57 27.56 -3.28
CA PRO A 126 -14.75 27.23 -4.07
C PRO A 126 -15.46 25.94 -3.64
N THR A 127 -14.71 24.94 -3.17
CA THR A 127 -15.29 23.66 -2.75
C THR A 127 -16.14 23.80 -1.49
N ILE A 128 -15.79 24.71 -0.55
CA ILE A 128 -16.61 25.01 0.62
C ILE A 128 -17.98 25.58 0.20
N GLU A 129 -17.98 26.46 -0.79
CA GLU A 129 -19.21 27.11 -1.26
C GLU A 129 -20.11 26.18 -2.07
N LEU A 130 -19.51 25.36 -2.93
CA LEU A 130 -20.23 24.46 -3.83
C LEU A 130 -20.74 23.19 -3.14
N HIS A 131 -19.98 22.65 -2.17
CA HIS A 131 -20.28 21.36 -1.53
C HIS A 131 -20.05 21.41 0.00
N PRO A 132 -20.82 22.20 0.75
CA PRO A 132 -20.60 22.43 2.18
C PRO A 132 -20.72 21.17 3.04
N GLU A 133 -21.66 20.28 2.74
CA GLU A 133 -21.86 19.04 3.52
C GLU A 133 -20.72 18.05 3.30
N TRP A 134 -20.26 17.89 2.07
CA TRP A 134 -19.09 17.08 1.77
C TRP A 134 -17.84 17.64 2.46
N MET A 135 -17.67 18.96 2.45
CA MET A 135 -16.54 19.62 3.08
C MET A 135 -16.53 19.41 4.60
N LYS A 136 -17.70 19.45 5.27
CA LYS A 136 -17.79 19.15 6.71
C LYS A 136 -17.32 17.71 7.01
N ALA A 137 -17.78 16.72 6.22
CA ALA A 137 -17.38 15.33 6.36
C ALA A 137 -15.88 15.14 6.10
N TRP A 138 -15.34 15.82 5.07
CA TRP A 138 -13.92 15.80 4.72
C TRP A 138 -13.04 16.44 5.81
N LEU A 139 -13.44 17.57 6.38
CA LEU A 139 -12.73 18.20 7.51
C LEU A 139 -12.75 17.32 8.75
N HIS A 140 -13.89 16.69 9.04
CA HIS A 140 -14.02 15.75 10.15
C HIS A 140 -13.06 14.55 9.97
N TRP A 141 -13.01 13.96 8.79
CA TRP A 141 -12.05 12.89 8.47
C TRP A 141 -10.59 13.33 8.63
N ASN A 142 -10.23 14.52 8.12
CA ASN A 142 -8.88 15.07 8.30
C ASN A 142 -8.52 15.24 9.77
N ARG A 143 -9.46 15.74 10.58
CA ARG A 143 -9.26 15.91 12.03
C ARG A 143 -9.03 14.57 12.72
N LEU A 144 -9.80 13.54 12.37
CA LEU A 144 -9.64 12.19 12.93
C LEU A 144 -8.35 11.48 12.47
N SER A 145 -7.76 11.94 11.37
CA SER A 145 -6.49 11.39 10.86
C SER A 145 -5.27 11.79 11.69
N PHE A 146 -5.41 12.73 12.64
CA PHE A 146 -4.35 13.19 13.51
C PHE A 146 -4.71 13.04 14.98
N GLY A 147 -3.74 12.60 15.76
CA GLY A 147 -3.87 12.40 17.20
C GLY A 147 -2.75 11.49 17.70
N LEU A 148 -2.73 11.26 18.99
CA LEU A 148 -1.83 10.28 19.58
C LEU A 148 -2.41 8.88 19.39
N PRO A 149 -1.61 7.91 18.92
CA PRO A 149 -2.07 6.54 18.78
C PRO A 149 -2.34 5.91 20.14
N GLU A 150 -3.38 5.10 20.23
CA GLU A 150 -3.59 4.21 21.37
C GLU A 150 -2.44 3.19 21.46
N TYR A 151 -2.21 2.64 22.63
CA TYR A 151 -1.07 1.75 22.88
C TYR A 151 -0.96 0.60 21.86
N GLU A 152 -2.08 -0.05 21.55
CA GLU A 152 -2.09 -1.14 20.56
C GLU A 152 -1.65 -0.68 19.17
N HIS A 153 -2.09 0.50 18.73
CA HIS A 153 -1.72 1.10 17.46
C HIS A 153 -0.27 1.62 17.44
N ALA A 154 0.26 2.06 18.59
CA ALA A 154 1.65 2.51 18.71
C ALA A 154 2.66 1.34 18.63
N VAL A 155 2.29 0.15 19.13
CA VAL A 155 3.15 -1.05 19.10
C VAL A 155 3.07 -1.79 17.76
N ARG A 156 1.96 -1.68 17.05
CA ARG A 156 1.72 -2.37 15.77
C ARG A 156 2.82 -2.14 14.73
N PRO A 157 3.33 -0.92 14.50
CA PRO A 157 4.44 -0.67 13.58
C PRO A 157 5.71 -1.48 13.91
N LEU A 158 6.02 -1.70 15.19
CA LEU A 158 7.21 -2.48 15.57
C LEU A 158 7.13 -3.94 15.11
N ARG A 159 5.92 -4.50 15.06
CA ARG A 159 5.67 -5.85 14.56
C ARG A 159 5.64 -5.90 13.03
N ASP A 160 5.00 -4.94 12.40
CA ASP A 160 4.64 -4.98 10.98
C ASP A 160 5.77 -4.43 10.07
N LEU A 161 6.45 -3.34 10.47
CA LEU A 161 7.50 -2.70 9.68
C LEU A 161 8.67 -3.63 9.28
N PRO A 162 9.19 -4.52 10.12
CA PRO A 162 10.28 -5.41 9.74
C PRO A 162 9.94 -6.31 8.54
N TRP A 163 8.71 -6.76 8.42
CA TRP A 163 8.23 -7.56 7.30
C TRP A 163 7.88 -6.70 6.09
N PHE A 164 7.19 -5.59 6.34
CA PHE A 164 6.74 -4.68 5.30
C PHE A 164 7.90 -4.02 4.54
N LEU A 165 8.97 -3.65 5.25
CA LEU A 165 10.15 -2.98 4.70
C LEU A 165 11.30 -3.95 4.37
N TRP A 166 11.10 -5.26 4.44
CA TRP A 166 12.11 -6.21 4.02
C TRP A 166 12.31 -6.15 2.51
N PRO A 167 13.55 -6.16 1.97
CA PRO A 167 14.87 -6.25 2.65
C PRO A 167 15.55 -4.89 2.89
N ILE A 168 14.89 -3.76 2.63
CA ILE A 168 15.55 -2.45 2.58
C ILE A 168 15.97 -1.89 3.95
N TRP A 169 15.22 -2.17 5.03
CA TRP A 169 15.53 -1.59 6.34
C TRP A 169 16.87 -2.04 6.93
N PRO A 170 17.29 -3.34 6.90
CA PRO A 170 18.59 -3.72 7.43
C PRO A 170 19.74 -3.17 6.59
N LEU A 171 19.56 -3.06 5.27
CA LEU A 171 20.54 -2.44 4.39
C LEU A 171 20.65 -0.93 4.64
N ALA A 172 19.54 -0.23 4.87
CA ALA A 172 19.55 1.19 5.21
C ALA A 172 20.26 1.44 6.55
N LEU A 173 20.00 0.61 7.57
CA LEU A 173 20.74 0.69 8.84
C LEU A 173 22.23 0.45 8.66
N LEU A 174 22.60 -0.52 7.82
CA LEU A 174 23.99 -0.76 7.48
C LEU A 174 24.63 0.46 6.79
N ALA A 175 23.91 1.10 5.86
CA ALA A 175 24.38 2.34 5.22
C ALA A 175 24.62 3.44 6.27
N LEU A 176 23.66 3.70 7.14
CA LEU A 176 23.80 4.70 8.21
C LEU A 176 24.99 4.41 9.13
N TRP A 177 25.22 3.15 9.47
CA TRP A 177 26.35 2.72 10.27
C TRP A 177 27.67 2.95 9.54
N GLN A 178 27.79 2.60 8.28
CA GLN A 178 29.03 2.74 7.51
C GLN A 178 29.36 4.20 7.21
N TRP A 179 28.34 5.02 6.93
CA TRP A 179 28.46 6.44 6.63
C TRP A 179 28.32 7.35 7.86
N ARG A 180 28.37 6.80 9.10
CA ARG A 180 28.16 7.57 10.34
C ARG A 180 29.10 8.78 10.54
N ARG A 181 30.23 8.78 9.88
CA ARG A 181 31.16 9.94 9.88
C ARG A 181 30.77 11.02 8.87
N TRP A 182 29.86 10.71 7.96
CA TRP A 182 29.41 11.55 6.85
C TRP A 182 27.89 11.79 6.90
N THR A 183 27.32 11.84 8.08
CA THR A 183 25.85 11.97 8.27
C THR A 183 25.27 13.25 7.67
N THR A 184 26.08 14.32 7.56
CA THR A 184 25.66 15.59 6.94
C THR A 184 25.80 15.59 5.42
N ALA A 185 26.38 14.54 4.82
CA ALA A 185 26.50 14.43 3.38
C ALA A 185 25.09 14.30 2.75
N PRO A 186 24.78 15.02 1.65
CA PRO A 186 23.44 15.10 1.09
C PRO A 186 22.80 13.75 0.79
N HIS A 187 23.58 12.81 0.28
CA HIS A 187 23.14 11.47 -0.09
C HIS A 187 22.73 10.59 1.11
N ILE A 188 23.14 10.96 2.32
CA ILE A 188 22.72 10.30 3.57
C ILE A 188 21.66 11.15 4.28
N TRP A 189 21.90 12.48 4.37
CA TRP A 189 21.05 13.36 5.16
C TRP A 189 19.66 13.53 4.57
N VAL A 190 19.52 13.73 3.25
CA VAL A 190 18.21 13.94 2.62
C VAL A 190 17.31 12.70 2.76
N PRO A 191 17.73 11.47 2.39
CA PRO A 191 16.90 10.28 2.65
C PRO A 191 16.59 10.09 4.13
N PHE A 192 17.55 10.36 5.02
CA PHE A 192 17.34 10.24 6.46
C PHE A 192 16.30 11.22 6.99
N ALA A 193 16.29 12.46 6.48
CA ALA A 193 15.25 13.44 6.82
C ALA A 193 13.85 12.98 6.40
N PHE A 194 13.71 12.34 5.23
CA PHE A 194 12.45 11.74 4.80
C PHE A 194 12.04 10.56 5.67
N VAL A 195 12.98 9.71 6.09
CA VAL A 195 12.69 8.63 7.06
C VAL A 195 12.16 9.21 8.36
N LEU A 196 12.80 10.25 8.89
CA LEU A 196 12.35 10.91 10.13
C LEU A 196 10.98 11.56 9.96
N GLY A 197 10.73 12.27 8.85
CA GLY A 197 9.44 12.88 8.55
C GLY A 197 8.31 11.83 8.47
N ALA A 198 8.56 10.70 7.81
CA ALA A 198 7.63 9.59 7.74
C ALA A 198 7.39 8.93 9.11
N LEU A 199 8.45 8.70 9.90
CA LEU A 199 8.31 8.17 11.27
C LEU A 199 7.51 9.12 12.17
N LEU A 200 7.77 10.43 12.11
CA LEU A 200 6.98 11.42 12.86
C LEU A 200 5.50 11.36 12.47
N THR A 201 5.20 11.15 11.18
CA THR A 201 3.82 10.98 10.72
C THR A 201 3.15 9.76 11.35
N LEU A 202 3.87 8.64 11.51
CA LEU A 202 3.35 7.45 12.21
C LEU A 202 2.97 7.75 13.67
N PHE A 203 3.75 8.58 14.36
CA PHE A 203 3.48 8.95 15.76
C PHE A 203 2.31 9.92 15.94
N ILE A 204 1.93 10.66 14.91
CA ILE A 204 0.81 11.60 14.97
C ILE A 204 -0.45 11.07 14.27
N SER A 205 -0.43 9.84 13.77
CA SER A 205 -1.57 9.16 13.16
C SER A 205 -2.16 8.15 14.15
N PRO A 206 -3.42 8.34 14.61
CA PRO A 206 -4.04 7.47 15.61
C PRO A 206 -4.17 6.02 15.18
N GLN A 207 -4.35 5.80 13.88
CA GLN A 207 -4.57 4.50 13.25
C GLN A 207 -3.55 4.24 12.15
N SER A 208 -2.26 4.47 12.47
CA SER A 208 -1.19 4.22 11.51
C SER A 208 -1.21 2.77 11.01
N GLY A 209 -1.07 2.60 9.71
CA GLY A 209 -1.10 1.32 9.05
C GLY A 209 -0.20 1.29 7.82
N GLU A 210 -0.45 0.33 6.96
CA GLU A 210 0.38 0.11 5.77
C GLU A 210 0.41 1.31 4.80
N ALA A 211 -0.63 2.14 4.80
CA ALA A 211 -0.69 3.36 3.99
C ALA A 211 0.36 4.41 4.41
N GLU A 212 0.66 4.49 5.69
CA GLU A 212 1.70 5.35 6.25
C GLU A 212 3.08 4.68 6.16
N TYR A 213 3.17 3.34 6.29
CA TYR A 213 4.43 2.58 6.18
C TYR A 213 5.07 2.72 4.79
N VAL A 214 4.25 2.84 3.74
CA VAL A 214 4.70 3.05 2.36
C VAL A 214 5.62 4.27 2.21
N LEU A 215 5.41 5.33 3.03
CA LEU A 215 6.22 6.55 3.01
C LEU A 215 7.72 6.29 3.30
N LEU A 216 8.02 5.23 4.04
CA LEU A 216 9.38 4.83 4.39
C LEU A 216 10.12 4.13 3.24
N ILE A 217 9.40 3.56 2.25
CA ILE A 217 10.01 2.69 1.24
C ILE A 217 11.02 3.43 0.37
N CYS A 218 10.61 4.56 -0.24
CA CYS A 218 11.47 5.31 -1.15
C CYS A 218 12.78 5.79 -0.48
N PRO A 219 12.75 6.50 0.66
CA PRO A 219 13.98 6.97 1.29
C PRO A 219 14.86 5.84 1.84
N LEU A 220 14.26 4.75 2.35
CA LEU A 220 15.03 3.59 2.81
C LEU A 220 15.66 2.82 1.64
N ALA A 221 14.99 2.70 0.48
CA ALA A 221 15.56 2.07 -0.70
C ALA A 221 16.79 2.84 -1.22
N VAL A 222 16.73 4.17 -1.20
CA VAL A 222 17.88 5.03 -1.55
C VAL A 222 19.02 4.84 -0.54
N LEU A 223 18.76 4.88 0.76
CA LEU A 223 19.78 4.61 1.78
C LEU A 223 20.39 3.21 1.62
N ALA A 224 19.55 2.21 1.42
CA ALA A 224 19.99 0.82 1.23
C ALA A 224 20.92 0.65 0.02
N ALA A 225 20.67 1.40 -1.06
CA ALA A 225 21.54 1.37 -2.23
C ALA A 225 22.97 1.81 -1.91
N PHE A 226 23.18 2.76 -0.99
CA PHE A 226 24.50 3.20 -0.54
C PHE A 226 25.23 2.16 0.34
N ALA A 227 24.50 1.14 0.87
CA ALA A 227 25.15 0.04 1.59
C ALA A 227 25.82 -0.95 0.65
N ILE A 228 25.22 -1.23 -0.50
CA ILE A 228 25.64 -2.32 -1.39
C ILE A 228 27.12 -2.23 -1.80
N PRO A 229 27.66 -1.08 -2.26
CA PRO A 229 29.08 -0.99 -2.64
C PRO A 229 30.06 -1.22 -1.49
N THR A 230 29.60 -1.08 -0.25
CA THR A 230 30.44 -1.19 0.96
C THR A 230 30.42 -2.58 1.59
N MET A 231 29.56 -3.47 1.07
CA MET A 231 29.42 -4.83 1.61
C MET A 231 30.55 -5.76 1.17
N ARG A 232 30.90 -6.69 2.05
CA ARG A 232 31.86 -7.76 1.72
C ARG A 232 31.24 -8.72 0.71
N ARG A 233 32.03 -9.21 -0.23
CA ARG A 233 31.59 -10.16 -1.28
C ARG A 233 30.85 -11.39 -0.71
N GLY A 234 31.31 -11.91 0.44
CA GLY A 234 30.63 -13.04 1.10
C GLY A 234 29.19 -12.72 1.49
N VAL A 235 28.94 -11.55 2.07
CA VAL A 235 27.58 -11.12 2.47
C VAL A 235 26.68 -10.95 1.25
N ILE A 236 27.18 -10.35 0.16
CA ILE A 236 26.42 -10.21 -1.09
C ILE A 236 26.06 -11.61 -1.64
N ASN A 237 26.99 -12.54 -1.66
CA ASN A 237 26.73 -13.91 -2.11
C ASN A 237 25.68 -14.61 -1.25
N THR A 238 25.72 -14.45 0.07
CA THR A 238 24.72 -15.02 0.98
C THR A 238 23.32 -14.44 0.70
N LEU A 239 23.21 -13.13 0.50
CA LEU A 239 21.93 -12.49 0.13
C LEU A 239 21.40 -12.98 -1.23
N ASP A 240 22.28 -13.17 -2.22
CA ASP A 240 21.91 -13.72 -3.52
C ASP A 240 21.30 -15.12 -3.39
N TRP A 241 22.01 -16.02 -2.69
CA TRP A 241 21.54 -17.38 -2.48
C TRP A 241 20.27 -17.43 -1.65
N PHE A 242 20.15 -16.58 -0.63
CA PHE A 242 18.94 -16.46 0.15
C PHE A 242 17.73 -16.05 -0.73
N ALA A 243 17.88 -15.00 -1.55
CA ALA A 243 16.83 -14.56 -2.46
C ALA A 243 16.43 -15.68 -3.44
N LEU A 244 17.42 -16.35 -4.04
CA LEU A 244 17.19 -17.46 -4.97
C LEU A 244 16.41 -18.59 -4.31
N MET A 245 16.82 -19.04 -3.13
CA MET A 245 16.15 -20.13 -2.39
C MET A 245 14.74 -19.71 -1.97
N CYS A 246 14.59 -18.52 -1.38
CA CYS A 246 13.31 -18.01 -0.90
C CYS A 246 12.28 -17.95 -2.02
N PHE A 247 12.59 -17.31 -3.15
CA PHE A 247 11.63 -17.14 -4.24
C PHE A 247 11.38 -18.42 -5.05
N SER A 248 12.37 -19.32 -5.13
CA SER A 248 12.14 -20.65 -5.72
C SER A 248 11.20 -21.50 -4.88
N VAL A 249 11.35 -21.46 -3.55
CA VAL A 249 10.43 -22.14 -2.64
C VAL A 249 9.03 -21.49 -2.70
N THR A 250 8.95 -20.17 -2.75
CA THR A 250 7.67 -19.45 -2.90
C THR A 250 6.95 -19.84 -4.20
N ALA A 251 7.65 -19.85 -5.33
CA ALA A 251 7.11 -20.27 -6.60
C ALA A 251 6.62 -21.73 -6.55
N ALA A 252 7.40 -22.63 -5.95
CA ALA A 252 7.00 -24.02 -5.75
C ALA A 252 5.74 -24.14 -4.87
N CYS A 253 5.66 -23.38 -3.77
CA CYS A 253 4.47 -23.35 -2.90
C CYS A 253 3.22 -22.86 -3.64
N VAL A 254 3.34 -21.82 -4.47
CA VAL A 254 2.23 -21.31 -5.29
C VAL A 254 1.71 -22.38 -6.24
N TRP A 255 2.62 -23.09 -6.95
CA TRP A 255 2.23 -24.17 -7.85
C TRP A 255 1.65 -25.39 -7.12
N ILE A 256 2.26 -25.84 -6.02
CA ILE A 256 1.76 -26.97 -5.23
C ILE A 256 0.37 -26.64 -4.68
N GLY A 257 0.15 -25.45 -4.18
CA GLY A 257 -1.15 -25.02 -3.70
C GLY A 257 -2.20 -24.97 -4.81
N TRP A 258 -1.86 -24.44 -5.99
CA TRP A 258 -2.74 -24.41 -7.15
C TRP A 258 -3.10 -25.84 -7.60
N PHE A 259 -2.13 -26.76 -7.63
CA PHE A 259 -2.36 -28.17 -7.92
C PHE A 259 -3.29 -28.82 -6.90
N ALA A 260 -3.09 -28.51 -5.61
CA ALA A 260 -3.93 -29.00 -4.53
C ALA A 260 -5.38 -28.48 -4.63
N LEU A 261 -5.56 -27.22 -5.08
CA LEU A 261 -6.88 -26.61 -5.28
C LEU A 261 -7.66 -27.29 -6.42
N HIS A 262 -7.01 -27.57 -7.55
CA HIS A 262 -7.69 -28.07 -8.76
C HIS A 262 -7.77 -29.62 -8.83
N PHE A 263 -6.75 -30.32 -8.33
CA PHE A 263 -6.64 -31.79 -8.46
C PHE A 263 -6.77 -32.52 -7.11
N GLY A 264 -6.92 -31.79 -6.00
CA GLY A 264 -7.09 -32.42 -4.68
C GLY A 264 -5.83 -33.06 -4.09
N MET A 265 -4.65 -32.86 -4.69
CA MET A 265 -3.38 -33.44 -4.27
C MET A 265 -2.29 -32.37 -4.06
N PRO A 266 -1.54 -32.39 -2.96
CA PRO A 266 -1.60 -33.30 -1.79
C PRO A 266 -2.87 -33.07 -0.94
N LYS A 267 -3.47 -34.14 -0.45
CA LYS A 267 -4.77 -34.11 0.28
C LYS A 267 -4.78 -33.14 1.46
N GLN A 268 -3.71 -33.10 2.25
CA GLN A 268 -3.62 -32.23 3.42
C GLN A 268 -3.72 -30.75 3.04
N ILE A 269 -3.02 -30.33 1.98
CA ILE A 269 -3.04 -28.96 1.47
C ILE A 269 -4.41 -28.63 0.88
N SER A 270 -4.96 -29.53 0.09
CA SER A 270 -6.30 -29.38 -0.50
C SER A 270 -7.39 -29.19 0.56
N LEU A 271 -7.39 -29.98 1.63
CA LEU A 271 -8.33 -29.84 2.73
C LEU A 271 -8.20 -28.48 3.46
N ASN A 272 -6.96 -28.00 3.65
CA ASN A 272 -6.74 -26.69 4.26
C ASN A 272 -7.25 -25.56 3.35
N ILE A 273 -7.01 -25.65 2.04
CA ILE A 273 -7.50 -24.67 1.08
C ILE A 273 -9.04 -24.71 1.02
N ALA A 274 -9.66 -25.88 0.94
CA ALA A 274 -11.11 -26.03 0.94
C ALA A 274 -11.78 -25.40 2.19
N ARG A 275 -11.13 -25.44 3.34
CA ARG A 275 -11.61 -24.76 4.56
C ARG A 275 -11.57 -23.24 4.44
N LEU A 276 -10.65 -22.69 3.65
CA LEU A 276 -10.50 -21.23 3.45
C LEU A 276 -11.36 -20.72 2.30
N THR A 277 -11.73 -21.60 1.36
CA THR A 277 -12.50 -21.29 0.15
C THR A 277 -13.83 -22.04 0.11
N VAL A 278 -14.55 -22.06 1.22
CA VAL A 278 -15.83 -22.78 1.34
C VAL A 278 -16.81 -22.33 0.25
N GLY A 279 -17.30 -23.29 -0.56
CA GLY A 279 -18.24 -23.01 -1.66
C GLY A 279 -17.60 -22.54 -2.96
N TYR A 280 -16.27 -22.45 -3.05
CA TYR A 280 -15.58 -22.14 -4.29
C TYR A 280 -15.43 -23.37 -5.18
N GLU A 281 -15.90 -23.27 -6.42
CA GLU A 281 -15.71 -24.30 -7.46
C GLU A 281 -14.57 -23.86 -8.39
N PRO A 282 -13.39 -24.52 -8.35
CA PRO A 282 -12.24 -24.10 -9.11
C PRO A 282 -12.43 -24.37 -10.61
N THR A 283 -12.25 -23.32 -11.42
CA THR A 283 -12.22 -23.39 -12.89
C THR A 283 -10.83 -23.10 -13.41
N ILE A 284 -10.35 -23.87 -14.40
CA ILE A 284 -8.99 -23.69 -14.95
C ILE A 284 -9.03 -22.71 -16.13
N ALA A 285 -8.39 -21.57 -15.96
CA ALA A 285 -8.12 -20.62 -17.03
C ALA A 285 -6.78 -20.97 -17.70
N TRP A 286 -6.80 -21.78 -18.79
CA TRP A 286 -5.59 -22.28 -19.43
C TRP A 286 -4.62 -21.23 -19.91
N TRP A 287 -5.10 -20.06 -20.35
CA TRP A 287 -4.24 -18.93 -20.73
C TRP A 287 -3.42 -18.42 -19.55
N SER A 288 -4.03 -18.37 -18.37
CA SER A 288 -3.38 -17.93 -17.14
C SER A 288 -2.30 -18.93 -16.69
N VAL A 289 -2.60 -20.22 -16.79
CA VAL A 289 -1.63 -21.30 -16.52
C VAL A 289 -0.45 -21.25 -17.48
N ALA A 290 -0.70 -21.03 -18.78
CA ALA A 290 0.35 -20.91 -19.77
C ALA A 290 1.27 -19.70 -19.48
N LEU A 291 0.71 -18.55 -19.13
CA LEU A 291 1.47 -17.38 -18.77
C LEU A 291 2.26 -17.58 -17.46
N ALA A 292 1.67 -18.23 -16.46
CA ALA A 292 2.35 -18.59 -15.23
C ALA A 292 3.55 -19.53 -15.50
N PHE A 293 3.40 -20.47 -16.42
CA PHE A 293 4.50 -21.33 -16.85
C PHE A 293 5.62 -20.53 -17.53
N VAL A 294 5.31 -19.61 -18.42
CA VAL A 294 6.31 -18.71 -19.04
C VAL A 294 7.05 -17.90 -17.97
N CYS A 295 6.33 -17.32 -16.98
CA CYS A 295 6.96 -16.58 -15.88
C CYS A 295 7.90 -17.48 -15.05
N THR A 296 7.52 -18.74 -14.83
CA THR A 296 8.38 -19.73 -14.15
C THR A 296 9.64 -20.02 -14.96
N LEU A 297 9.52 -20.17 -16.28
CA LEU A 297 10.68 -20.31 -17.17
C LEU A 297 11.59 -19.10 -17.15
N CYS A 298 11.04 -17.88 -17.10
CA CYS A 298 11.82 -16.64 -16.94
C CYS A 298 12.60 -16.65 -15.61
N TRP A 299 12.00 -17.13 -14.53
CA TRP A 299 12.69 -17.28 -13.24
C TRP A 299 13.86 -18.26 -13.33
N ILE A 300 13.62 -19.43 -13.92
CA ILE A 300 14.66 -20.46 -14.15
C ILE A 300 15.79 -19.89 -15.03
N ALA A 301 15.44 -19.16 -16.10
CA ALA A 301 16.43 -18.51 -16.96
C ALA A 301 17.28 -17.48 -16.19
N LEU A 302 16.67 -16.71 -15.28
CA LEU A 302 17.39 -15.77 -14.43
C LEU A 302 18.36 -16.48 -13.48
N ILE A 303 17.95 -17.63 -12.91
CA ILE A 303 18.81 -18.47 -12.08
C ILE A 303 19.99 -19.00 -12.89
N VAL A 304 19.72 -19.55 -14.08
CA VAL A 304 20.76 -20.11 -14.97
C VAL A 304 21.75 -19.02 -15.38
N TRP A 305 21.23 -17.84 -15.75
CA TRP A 305 22.06 -16.68 -16.05
C TRP A 305 22.96 -16.30 -14.87
N ARG A 306 22.40 -16.25 -13.64
CA ARG A 306 23.16 -15.96 -12.42
C ARG A 306 24.30 -16.96 -12.20
N VAL A 307 24.06 -18.24 -12.43
CA VAL A 307 25.04 -19.30 -12.19
C VAL A 307 26.12 -19.33 -13.29
N LYS A 308 25.72 -19.18 -14.56
CA LYS A 308 26.66 -19.32 -15.71
C LYS A 308 27.42 -18.01 -16.00
N ALA A 309 26.75 -16.87 -16.03
CA ALA A 309 27.37 -15.61 -16.44
C ALA A 309 28.13 -14.88 -15.33
N ASN A 310 27.95 -15.30 -14.05
CA ASN A 310 28.58 -14.70 -12.87
C ASN A 310 28.58 -13.16 -12.90
N PRO A 311 27.42 -12.51 -13.03
CA PRO A 311 27.29 -11.07 -13.24
C PRO A 311 27.84 -10.25 -12.07
N ASN A 312 28.02 -8.95 -12.30
CA ASN A 312 28.58 -8.03 -11.33
C ASN A 312 27.82 -8.08 -9.98
N ALA A 313 28.56 -8.23 -8.89
CA ALA A 313 28.02 -8.39 -7.54
C ALA A 313 27.17 -7.18 -7.06
N LEU A 314 27.38 -5.97 -7.61
CA LEU A 314 26.74 -4.75 -7.13
C LEU A 314 25.22 -4.72 -7.32
N TRP A 315 24.70 -5.26 -8.39
CA TRP A 315 23.25 -5.21 -8.70
C TRP A 315 22.60 -6.60 -8.78
N ARG A 316 23.39 -7.65 -8.79
CA ARG A 316 22.95 -9.04 -8.94
C ARG A 316 21.94 -9.45 -7.87
N GLY A 317 22.23 -9.19 -6.60
CA GLY A 317 21.34 -9.53 -5.48
C GLY A 317 20.04 -8.75 -5.50
N SER A 318 20.09 -7.46 -5.79
CA SER A 318 18.89 -6.64 -5.92
C SER A 318 18.03 -7.04 -7.12
N LEU A 319 18.64 -7.44 -8.25
CA LEU A 319 17.90 -7.95 -9.41
C LEU A 319 17.22 -9.29 -9.10
N LEU A 320 17.91 -10.23 -8.43
CA LEU A 320 17.31 -11.50 -8.02
C LEU A 320 16.16 -11.30 -7.03
N ALA A 321 16.32 -10.38 -6.08
CA ALA A 321 15.28 -10.06 -5.11
C ALA A 321 14.05 -9.40 -5.79
N ALA A 322 14.27 -8.39 -6.62
CA ALA A 322 13.20 -7.71 -7.34
C ALA A 322 12.49 -8.65 -8.33
N GLY A 323 13.26 -9.38 -9.15
CA GLY A 323 12.72 -10.34 -10.12
C GLY A 323 11.99 -11.49 -9.45
N GLY A 324 12.54 -12.05 -8.38
CA GLY A 324 11.93 -13.13 -7.62
C GLY A 324 10.62 -12.71 -6.96
N LEU A 325 10.58 -11.54 -6.34
CA LEU A 325 9.35 -11.00 -5.73
C LEU A 325 8.29 -10.72 -6.79
N THR A 326 8.66 -10.05 -7.89
CA THR A 326 7.74 -9.74 -8.98
C THR A 326 7.14 -11.00 -9.59
N ILE A 327 7.98 -12.01 -9.90
CA ILE A 327 7.51 -13.28 -10.47
C ILE A 327 6.62 -14.03 -9.47
N SER A 328 6.99 -14.09 -8.20
CA SER A 328 6.15 -14.72 -7.16
C SER A 328 4.77 -14.06 -7.08
N TRP A 329 4.70 -12.73 -7.20
CA TRP A 329 3.44 -11.99 -7.23
C TRP A 329 2.63 -12.29 -8.49
N ILE A 330 3.25 -12.26 -9.67
CA ILE A 330 2.59 -12.58 -10.93
C ILE A 330 2.03 -14.00 -10.89
N LEU A 331 2.79 -14.98 -10.39
CA LEU A 331 2.32 -16.37 -10.22
C LEU A 331 1.11 -16.43 -9.27
N LEU A 332 1.15 -15.70 -8.15
CA LEU A 332 0.02 -15.63 -7.22
C LEU A 332 -1.22 -15.05 -7.90
N VAL A 333 -1.09 -13.95 -8.62
CA VAL A 333 -2.21 -13.31 -9.33
C VAL A 333 -2.76 -14.24 -10.42
N LEU A 334 -1.91 -14.81 -11.26
CA LEU A 334 -2.34 -15.64 -12.38
C LEU A 334 -3.03 -16.92 -11.93
N LEU A 335 -2.56 -17.55 -10.86
CA LEU A 335 -3.02 -18.87 -10.44
C LEU A 335 -4.07 -18.82 -9.32
N TRP A 336 -4.07 -17.77 -8.50
CA TRP A 336 -4.89 -17.71 -7.28
C TRP A 336 -5.94 -16.60 -7.28
N MET A 337 -5.86 -15.63 -8.20
CA MET A 337 -6.79 -14.49 -8.20
C MET A 337 -8.26 -14.89 -8.20
N PRO A 338 -8.72 -15.91 -8.98
CA PRO A 338 -10.13 -16.30 -8.95
C PRO A 338 -10.60 -16.79 -7.57
N ALA A 339 -9.75 -17.56 -6.86
CA ALA A 339 -10.07 -18.03 -5.52
C ALA A 339 -10.01 -16.89 -4.47
N ILE A 340 -9.02 -15.99 -4.59
CA ILE A 340 -8.89 -14.82 -3.73
C ILE A 340 -10.07 -13.86 -3.93
N ASP A 341 -10.46 -13.62 -5.20
CA ASP A 341 -11.59 -12.76 -5.53
C ASP A 341 -12.88 -13.33 -4.94
N TYR A 342 -13.16 -14.61 -5.12
CA TYR A 342 -14.33 -15.27 -4.53
C TYR A 342 -14.42 -15.02 -3.01
N VAL A 343 -13.31 -15.16 -2.29
CA VAL A 343 -13.27 -14.98 -0.81
C VAL A 343 -13.37 -13.51 -0.40
N ARG A 344 -12.84 -12.60 -1.20
CA ARG A 344 -12.68 -11.17 -0.86
C ARG A 344 -13.75 -10.27 -1.47
N SER A 345 -14.36 -10.66 -2.59
CA SER A 345 -15.32 -9.84 -3.32
C SER A 345 -16.65 -9.70 -2.56
N TYR A 346 -17.19 -8.50 -2.60
CA TYR A 346 -18.54 -8.21 -2.13
C TYR A 346 -19.60 -8.37 -3.22
N ARG A 347 -19.19 -8.68 -4.46
CA ARG A 347 -20.09 -8.72 -5.61
C ARG A 347 -21.28 -9.67 -5.45
N PRO A 348 -21.12 -10.94 -5.02
CA PRO A 348 -22.26 -11.84 -4.80
C PRO A 348 -23.22 -11.28 -3.73
N MET A 349 -22.68 -10.79 -2.64
CA MET A 349 -23.45 -10.18 -1.55
C MET A 349 -24.20 -8.91 -2.01
N SER A 350 -23.56 -8.09 -2.83
CA SER A 350 -24.17 -6.87 -3.39
C SER A 350 -25.38 -7.23 -4.28
N ALA A 351 -25.26 -8.24 -5.13
CA ALA A 351 -26.36 -8.72 -5.96
C ALA A 351 -27.54 -9.26 -5.14
N GLU A 352 -27.29 -10.00 -4.06
CA GLU A 352 -28.34 -10.46 -3.15
C GLU A 352 -29.06 -9.30 -2.46
N ILE A 353 -28.29 -8.29 -1.99
CA ILE A 353 -28.85 -7.08 -1.39
C ILE A 353 -29.71 -6.33 -2.40
N ARG A 354 -29.24 -6.18 -3.64
CA ARG A 354 -30.02 -5.55 -4.72
C ARG A 354 -31.34 -6.26 -4.95
N ASN A 355 -31.30 -7.58 -5.14
CA ASN A 355 -32.53 -8.38 -5.36
C ASN A 355 -33.52 -8.22 -4.19
N THR A 356 -33.01 -8.16 -2.96
CA THR A 356 -33.86 -7.92 -1.78
C THR A 356 -34.49 -6.52 -1.81
N LEU A 357 -33.74 -5.49 -2.17
CA LEU A 357 -34.23 -4.12 -2.24
C LEU A 357 -35.23 -3.89 -3.38
N GLU A 358 -35.05 -4.56 -4.52
CA GLU A 358 -36.01 -4.59 -5.62
C GLU A 358 -37.36 -5.20 -5.20
N GLY A 359 -37.29 -6.30 -4.42
CA GLY A 359 -38.49 -6.93 -3.85
C GLY A 359 -39.21 -6.13 -2.77
N LEU A 360 -38.51 -5.17 -2.14
CA LEU A 360 -39.07 -4.28 -1.09
C LEU A 360 -39.56 -2.93 -1.65
N SER A 361 -39.25 -2.62 -2.90
CA SER A 361 -39.66 -1.38 -3.54
C SER A 361 -41.14 -1.43 -3.93
N THR A 362 -41.82 -0.32 -3.75
CA THR A 362 -43.22 -0.13 -4.20
C THR A 362 -43.33 0.31 -5.66
N THR A 363 -42.21 0.81 -6.23
CA THR A 363 -42.13 1.31 -7.59
C THR A 363 -41.30 0.36 -8.44
N PRO A 364 -41.84 -0.19 -9.55
CA PRO A 364 -41.09 -1.05 -10.44
C PRO A 364 -39.86 -0.32 -11.04
N GLY A 365 -38.65 -0.95 -10.91
CA GLY A 365 -37.42 -0.40 -11.45
C GLY A 365 -36.65 0.55 -10.52
N GLU A 366 -37.19 0.88 -9.35
CA GLU A 366 -36.49 1.65 -8.31
C GLU A 366 -36.04 0.72 -7.17
N LEU A 367 -34.92 1.06 -6.53
CA LEU A 367 -34.48 0.36 -5.32
C LEU A 367 -35.13 0.99 -4.08
N ALA A 368 -35.51 0.15 -3.12
CA ALA A 368 -35.94 0.66 -1.82
C ALA A 368 -34.79 1.42 -1.16
N CYS A 369 -35.09 2.51 -0.47
CA CYS A 369 -34.06 3.32 0.19
C CYS A 369 -33.32 2.48 1.26
N LEU A 370 -31.99 2.60 1.33
CA LEU A 370 -31.16 1.86 2.25
C LEU A 370 -30.23 2.79 3.03
N ARG A 371 -30.27 2.71 4.34
CA ARG A 371 -29.38 3.45 5.25
C ARG A 371 -28.25 2.56 5.75
N ALA A 372 -27.03 3.08 5.87
CA ALA A 372 -25.90 2.35 6.40
C ALA A 372 -25.71 2.55 7.90
N GLN A 373 -25.43 1.46 8.64
CA GLN A 373 -25.01 1.53 10.03
C GLN A 373 -23.78 0.67 10.27
N GLY A 374 -22.70 1.32 10.74
CA GLY A 374 -21.44 0.64 11.06
C GLY A 374 -20.75 0.00 9.85
N LEU A 375 -21.15 0.36 8.63
CA LEU A 375 -20.63 -0.21 7.40
C LEU A 375 -19.23 0.36 7.09
N ALA A 376 -18.26 -0.53 6.88
CA ALA A 376 -16.90 -0.16 6.46
C ALA A 376 -16.90 0.43 5.03
N LEU A 377 -15.80 1.08 4.65
CA LEU A 377 -15.66 1.73 3.33
C LEU A 377 -15.71 0.72 2.16
N GLY A 378 -15.10 -0.46 2.32
CA GLY A 378 -15.06 -1.48 1.27
C GLY A 378 -16.44 -1.95 0.82
N PRO A 379 -17.32 -2.41 1.72
CA PRO A 379 -18.70 -2.75 1.37
C PRO A 379 -19.47 -1.58 0.74
N ARG A 380 -19.33 -0.35 1.26
CA ARG A 380 -20.00 0.83 0.69
C ARG A 380 -19.62 1.08 -0.76
N ALA A 381 -18.30 1.10 -1.04
CA ALA A 381 -17.79 1.28 -2.39
C ALA A 381 -18.25 0.16 -3.33
N SER A 382 -18.25 -1.07 -2.85
CA SER A 382 -18.65 -2.24 -3.66
C SER A 382 -20.14 -2.22 -4.02
N LEU A 383 -21.02 -1.88 -3.06
CA LEU A 383 -22.47 -1.73 -3.29
C LEU A 383 -22.75 -0.66 -4.35
N PHE A 384 -22.05 0.46 -4.28
CA PHE A 384 -22.21 1.55 -5.26
C PHE A 384 -21.69 1.16 -6.65
N VAL A 385 -20.47 0.56 -6.71
CA VAL A 385 -19.81 0.26 -8.00
C VAL A 385 -20.46 -0.91 -8.73
N PHE A 386 -20.84 -1.99 -8.03
CA PHE A 386 -21.38 -3.18 -8.68
C PHE A 386 -22.87 -3.08 -9.03
N ASP A 387 -23.66 -2.56 -8.11
CA ASP A 387 -25.12 -2.60 -8.23
C ASP A 387 -25.80 -1.23 -8.11
N HIS A 388 -25.02 -0.14 -8.13
CA HIS A 388 -25.51 1.25 -8.04
C HIS A 388 -26.40 1.49 -6.83
N ILE A 389 -26.16 0.80 -5.70
CA ILE A 389 -26.91 0.97 -4.46
C ILE A 389 -26.36 2.21 -3.74
N GLU A 390 -27.15 3.27 -3.74
CA GLU A 390 -26.85 4.50 -3.01
C GLU A 390 -27.32 4.37 -1.56
N LEU A 391 -26.37 4.58 -0.64
CA LEU A 391 -26.67 4.57 0.79
C LEU A 391 -27.08 5.96 1.26
N VAL A 392 -28.30 6.08 1.75
CA VAL A 392 -28.84 7.33 2.26
C VAL A 392 -28.41 7.54 3.71
N TYR A 393 -28.09 8.77 4.06
CA TYR A 393 -27.73 9.16 5.43
C TYR A 393 -28.91 9.74 6.21
N ASP A 394 -30.09 9.78 5.60
CA ASP A 394 -31.28 10.34 6.16
C ASP A 394 -31.96 9.37 7.15
N SER A 395 -32.60 9.95 8.18
CA SER A 395 -33.34 9.22 9.22
C SER A 395 -34.71 8.68 8.76
N VAL A 396 -35.20 9.11 7.61
CA VAL A 396 -36.56 8.77 7.09
C VAL A 396 -36.58 7.36 6.46
N CYS A 397 -35.42 6.81 6.07
CA CYS A 397 -35.40 5.52 5.41
C CYS A 397 -35.69 4.35 6.39
N PRO A 398 -36.70 3.50 6.13
CA PRO A 398 -37.09 2.42 7.05
C PRO A 398 -36.13 1.23 7.03
N PHE A 399 -35.33 1.08 5.97
CA PHE A 399 -34.42 -0.04 5.81
C PHE A 399 -32.98 0.35 6.20
N VAL A 400 -32.33 -0.52 6.98
CA VAL A 400 -30.97 -0.30 7.49
C VAL A 400 -30.09 -1.51 7.15
N LEU A 401 -28.97 -1.27 6.45
CA LEU A 401 -27.91 -2.26 6.28
C LEU A 401 -26.93 -2.13 7.44
N GLN A 402 -26.90 -3.14 8.27
CA GLN A 402 -26.01 -3.23 9.43
C GLN A 402 -24.87 -4.21 9.16
N GLN A 403 -23.62 -3.77 9.40
CA GLN A 403 -22.47 -4.67 9.53
C GLN A 403 -22.27 -5.01 11.00
N THR A 404 -22.16 -6.30 11.30
CA THR A 404 -21.92 -6.83 12.65
C THR A 404 -20.97 -8.03 12.58
N THR A 405 -20.49 -8.50 13.73
CA THR A 405 -19.68 -9.71 13.79
C THR A 405 -20.53 -10.90 14.24
N LYS A 406 -20.18 -12.10 13.77
CA LYS A 406 -20.84 -13.34 14.19
C LYS A 406 -20.94 -13.47 15.71
N LYS A 407 -19.86 -13.11 16.43
CA LYS A 407 -19.80 -13.15 17.90
C LYS A 407 -20.82 -12.19 18.56
N LYS A 408 -20.97 -10.98 18.04
CA LYS A 408 -21.96 -10.02 18.57
C LYS A 408 -23.39 -10.47 18.32
N LEU A 409 -23.63 -11.16 17.21
CA LEU A 409 -24.92 -11.78 16.89
C LEU A 409 -25.26 -12.90 17.86
N GLU A 410 -24.31 -13.81 18.13
CA GLU A 410 -24.48 -14.93 19.04
C GLU A 410 -24.68 -14.47 20.51
N ASN A 411 -24.06 -13.36 20.90
CA ASN A 411 -24.20 -12.77 22.24
C ASN A 411 -25.42 -11.87 22.42
N GLY A 412 -26.24 -11.64 21.38
CA GLY A 412 -27.37 -10.70 21.46
C GLY A 412 -26.97 -9.21 21.52
N GLU A 413 -25.67 -8.90 21.35
CA GLU A 413 -25.11 -7.54 21.45
C GLU A 413 -25.25 -6.72 20.14
N ALA A 414 -26.04 -7.16 19.19
CA ALA A 414 -26.08 -6.61 17.84
C ALA A 414 -26.80 -5.24 17.71
N GLY A 415 -27.09 -4.55 18.80
CA GLY A 415 -27.33 -3.10 18.85
C GLY A 415 -28.64 -2.57 18.28
N PHE A 416 -29.62 -3.42 17.92
CA PHE A 416 -30.99 -3.00 17.64
C PHE A 416 -31.95 -3.63 18.64
N SER A 417 -33.01 -2.85 19.00
CA SER A 417 -34.11 -3.31 19.86
C SER A 417 -34.72 -4.59 19.28
N ASP A 418 -35.26 -5.45 20.14
CA ASP A 418 -35.96 -6.71 19.84
C ASP A 418 -37.14 -6.57 18.87
N HIS A 419 -37.39 -5.37 18.36
CA HIS A 419 -38.53 -5.02 17.47
C HIS A 419 -38.14 -4.79 16.00
N ALA A 420 -36.84 -4.93 15.62
CA ALA A 420 -36.41 -4.78 14.22
C ALA A 420 -36.58 -6.10 13.47
N GLU A 421 -37.38 -6.10 12.39
CA GLU A 421 -37.55 -7.26 11.52
C GLU A 421 -36.33 -7.47 10.64
N VAL A 422 -35.74 -8.68 10.66
CA VAL A 422 -34.62 -9.04 9.78
C VAL A 422 -35.16 -9.51 8.44
N LEU A 423 -34.97 -8.73 7.39
CA LEU A 423 -35.45 -9.04 6.04
C LEU A 423 -34.45 -9.88 5.24
N TRP A 424 -33.18 -9.68 5.46
CA TRP A 424 -32.12 -10.43 4.83
C TRP A 424 -30.90 -10.50 5.75
N GLN A 425 -30.17 -11.62 5.68
CA GLN A 425 -28.90 -11.79 6.37
C GLN A 425 -27.93 -12.57 5.48
N GLY A 426 -26.70 -12.04 5.33
CA GLY A 426 -25.68 -12.67 4.51
C GLY A 426 -24.25 -12.32 4.97
N SER A 427 -23.30 -12.86 4.22
CA SER A 427 -21.87 -12.55 4.39
C SER A 427 -21.17 -12.66 3.04
N ARG A 428 -19.96 -12.11 2.94
CA ARG A 428 -19.10 -12.44 1.79
C ARG A 428 -18.85 -13.94 1.75
N GLY A 429 -18.56 -14.52 0.60
CA GLY A 429 -18.28 -15.93 0.38
C GLY A 429 -17.79 -16.70 1.62
N ALA A 430 -16.51 -16.97 1.77
CA ALA A 430 -15.97 -17.73 2.91
C ALA A 430 -15.72 -16.89 4.20
N ASP A 431 -16.35 -15.70 4.36
CA ASP A 431 -16.16 -14.86 5.52
C ASP A 431 -16.77 -15.49 6.79
N ARG A 432 -15.92 -15.68 7.81
CA ARG A 432 -16.29 -16.30 9.09
C ARG A 432 -16.65 -15.31 10.18
N PHE A 433 -16.29 -14.02 10.00
CA PHE A 433 -16.36 -13.02 11.04
C PHE A 433 -17.49 -12.02 10.82
N ASP A 434 -17.54 -11.42 9.64
CA ASP A 434 -18.51 -10.38 9.33
C ASP A 434 -19.85 -10.95 8.88
N ARG A 435 -20.92 -10.30 9.33
CA ARG A 435 -22.30 -10.57 8.93
C ARG A 435 -22.98 -9.25 8.57
N TYR A 436 -23.80 -9.28 7.56
CA TYR A 436 -24.57 -8.15 7.06
C TYR A 436 -26.03 -8.49 7.19
N ARG A 437 -26.84 -7.52 7.63
CA ARG A 437 -28.29 -7.69 7.81
C ARG A 437 -29.03 -6.47 7.27
N ILE A 438 -30.13 -6.71 6.54
CA ILE A 438 -31.10 -5.68 6.21
C ILE A 438 -32.21 -5.79 7.25
N LEU A 439 -32.41 -4.70 7.99
CA LEU A 439 -33.38 -4.58 9.06
C LEU A 439 -34.46 -3.59 8.64
N ARG A 440 -35.72 -3.92 8.91
CA ARG A 440 -36.83 -2.96 8.87
C ARG A 440 -37.02 -2.37 10.25
N LEU A 441 -36.91 -1.08 10.38
CA LEU A 441 -37.20 -0.39 11.63
C LEU A 441 -38.75 -0.18 11.74
N PRO A 442 -39.33 -0.32 12.93
CA PRO A 442 -40.71 0.02 13.15
C PRO A 442 -40.94 1.51 12.85
N ASN A 443 -42.00 1.82 12.16
CA ASN A 443 -42.41 3.21 11.90
C ASN A 443 -42.49 3.94 13.25
N ARG A 444 -41.67 4.99 13.39
CA ARG A 444 -41.75 5.91 14.51
C ARG A 444 -42.86 6.93 14.26
#